data_ef9c43949b9b110b372d9cbaf26d7a36
#
_entry.id   ef9c43949b9b110b372d9cbaf26d7a36
#
_cell.length_a   1.000
_cell.length_b   1.000
_cell.length_c   1.000
_cell.angle_alpha   90.00
_cell.angle_beta   90.00
_cell.angle_gamma   90.00
#
_symmetry.space_group_name_H-M   'P 1'
#
loop_
_entity.id
_entity.type
_entity.pdbx_description
1 polymer ?
#
loop_
_entity_poly.entity_id
_entity_poly.type
_entity_poly.pdbx_seq_one_letter_code
_entity_poly.pdbx_strand_id
1 'polypeptide(L)'
;MDTTGLLQLLLQGLSTDKPRRRQLFIRFHTHEQYDQCNEALNLLEESRPELTVIRKVPLINAWIYPASADFDSSLLLSTYQVIVEEDIHLSMHAVSQRPVNWERGIPWGVRHIKAPQAWSTTTGHRVHIGVIDTGADFHHPDLRHSLTRGINLIQRGFPPHDDNGHGTHIAGTIAAANQMYGIIGVAPRAVIHPVKAFDENGAAFVSDIIQGIDWCVRHGMNIINMSFGMKTRSKSLLSAVTNAYNAGVTIVASSGNDAKRKSIDYPARYLQTISVGATDRIRKIAPFSNRGRFVDIYAPGDKIVSAWIKGKYHEMSGTSMATSHVSGAIALLLAMKPDLKPAEIKSLLRRSAIPMRSRSSTSRSVGEIDVMRLLKEAGR
;
A
#
# COMPACT_ATOMS: atom_id res chain seq x y z
N MET A 1 19.97 -26.98 -9.71
CA MET A 1 18.91 -26.78 -10.72
C MET A 1 19.56 -26.57 -12.08
N ASP A 2 19.00 -27.13 -13.16
CA ASP A 2 19.51 -26.88 -14.51
C ASP A 2 19.06 -25.47 -14.97
N THR A 3 19.93 -24.49 -14.71
CA THR A 3 19.70 -23.07 -15.06
C THR A 3 19.70 -22.82 -16.56
N THR A 4 20.53 -23.56 -17.31
CA THR A 4 20.63 -23.40 -18.78
C THR A 4 19.35 -23.88 -19.45
N GLY A 5 18.86 -25.06 -19.09
CA GLY A 5 17.60 -25.57 -19.59
C GLY A 5 16.40 -24.70 -19.22
N LEU A 6 16.37 -24.16 -18.00
CA LEU A 6 15.33 -23.20 -17.57
C LEU A 6 15.30 -21.97 -18.47
N LEU A 7 16.45 -21.34 -18.71
CA LEU A 7 16.54 -20.13 -19.52
C LEU A 7 16.20 -20.39 -21.00
N GLN A 8 16.57 -21.55 -21.54
CA GLN A 8 16.17 -21.95 -22.89
C GLN A 8 14.66 -22.12 -23.02
N LEU A 9 14.01 -22.75 -22.01
CA LEU A 9 12.55 -22.89 -21.98
C LEU A 9 11.86 -21.52 -21.92
N LEU A 10 12.37 -20.61 -21.08
CA LEU A 10 11.82 -19.26 -20.98
C LEU A 10 12.01 -18.46 -22.26
N LEU A 11 13.13 -18.59 -22.96
CA LEU A 11 13.33 -17.95 -24.26
C LEU A 11 12.29 -18.39 -25.30
N GLN A 12 11.92 -19.67 -25.32
CA GLN A 12 10.90 -20.18 -26.23
C GLN A 12 9.49 -19.65 -25.93
N GLY A 13 9.19 -19.42 -24.67
CA GLY A 13 7.88 -18.96 -24.22
C GLY A 13 7.76 -17.45 -24.02
N LEU A 14 8.81 -16.67 -24.33
CA LEU A 14 8.83 -15.23 -24.10
C LEU A 14 7.87 -14.51 -25.03
N SER A 15 7.01 -13.66 -24.49
CA SER A 15 6.19 -12.76 -25.28
C SER A 15 6.95 -11.47 -25.58
N THR A 16 7.13 -11.16 -26.86
CA THR A 16 7.64 -9.87 -27.34
C THR A 16 6.51 -8.89 -27.65
N ASP A 17 5.26 -9.38 -27.71
CA ASP A 17 4.07 -8.56 -27.93
C ASP A 17 3.62 -7.88 -26.64
N LYS A 18 3.28 -6.59 -26.74
CA LYS A 18 2.78 -5.69 -25.69
C LYS A 18 2.92 -6.25 -24.25
N PRO A 19 3.87 -5.78 -23.45
CA PRO A 19 4.43 -6.42 -22.24
C PRO A 19 3.48 -6.65 -21.07
N ARG A 20 2.15 -6.72 -21.25
CA ARG A 20 1.17 -6.82 -20.16
C ARG A 20 -0.01 -7.76 -20.41
N ARG A 21 0.03 -8.65 -21.44
CA ARG A 21 -1.11 -9.55 -21.68
C ARG A 21 -1.15 -10.76 -20.74
N ARG A 22 -0.04 -11.43 -20.52
CA ARG A 22 0.09 -12.57 -19.62
C ARG A 22 1.42 -12.48 -18.89
N GLN A 23 1.40 -12.40 -17.59
CA GLN A 23 2.62 -12.39 -16.76
C GLN A 23 2.55 -13.51 -15.74
N LEU A 24 3.68 -14.13 -15.47
CA LEU A 24 3.83 -15.19 -14.49
C LEU A 24 4.83 -14.75 -13.42
N PHE A 25 4.55 -15.06 -12.17
CA PHE A 25 5.58 -15.13 -11.15
C PHE A 25 6.26 -16.49 -11.22
N ILE A 26 7.57 -16.50 -11.41
CA ILE A 26 8.41 -17.69 -11.29
C ILE A 26 9.22 -17.51 -10.00
N ARG A 27 8.86 -18.23 -8.95
CA ARG A 27 9.46 -18.10 -7.63
C ARG A 27 10.37 -19.29 -7.32
N PHE A 28 11.56 -18.97 -6.85
CA PHE A 28 12.55 -19.95 -6.44
C PHE A 28 12.37 -20.30 -4.96
N HIS A 29 12.68 -21.54 -4.59
CA HIS A 29 12.50 -22.01 -3.22
C HIS A 29 13.50 -21.41 -2.25
N THR A 30 14.74 -21.17 -2.71
CA THR A 30 15.82 -20.60 -1.88
C THR A 30 16.41 -19.37 -2.55
N HIS A 31 17.04 -18.52 -1.73
CA HIS A 31 17.77 -17.33 -2.22
C HIS A 31 18.96 -17.74 -3.09
N GLU A 32 19.66 -18.81 -2.71
CA GLU A 32 20.79 -19.35 -3.48
C GLU A 32 20.37 -19.75 -4.90
N GLN A 33 19.24 -20.46 -5.06
CA GLN A 33 18.70 -20.80 -6.39
C GLN A 33 18.37 -19.55 -7.20
N TYR A 34 17.76 -18.55 -6.54
CA TYR A 34 17.42 -17.29 -7.18
C TYR A 34 18.68 -16.56 -7.66
N ASP A 35 19.74 -16.50 -6.85
CA ASP A 35 21.00 -15.82 -7.21
C ASP A 35 21.72 -16.54 -8.36
N GLN A 36 21.84 -17.87 -8.30
CA GLN A 36 22.41 -18.66 -9.39
C GLN A 36 21.68 -18.44 -10.72
N CYS A 37 20.35 -18.38 -10.67
CA CYS A 37 19.56 -18.11 -11.87
C CYS A 37 19.69 -16.67 -12.36
N ASN A 38 19.83 -15.69 -11.46
CA ASN A 38 20.08 -14.30 -11.84
C ASN A 38 21.44 -14.10 -12.48
N GLU A 39 22.50 -14.74 -11.98
CA GLU A 39 23.83 -14.71 -12.60
C GLU A 39 23.78 -15.26 -14.03
N ALA A 40 23.15 -16.41 -14.23
CA ALA A 40 23.00 -17.00 -15.55
C ALA A 40 22.14 -16.12 -16.48
N LEU A 41 21.06 -15.53 -15.98
CA LEU A 41 20.22 -14.59 -16.72
C LEU A 41 21.00 -13.35 -17.15
N ASN A 42 21.78 -12.74 -16.24
CA ASN A 42 22.58 -11.56 -16.53
C ASN A 42 23.61 -11.82 -17.64
N LEU A 43 24.27 -12.96 -17.61
CA LEU A 43 25.22 -13.38 -18.67
C LEU A 43 24.53 -13.54 -20.03
N LEU A 44 23.31 -14.05 -20.03
CA LEU A 44 22.57 -14.22 -21.28
C LEU A 44 21.96 -12.91 -21.79
N GLU A 45 21.59 -11.98 -20.92
CA GLU A 45 21.03 -10.65 -21.31
C GLU A 45 22.00 -9.88 -22.24
N GLU A 46 23.32 -10.08 -22.11
CA GLU A 46 24.34 -9.46 -22.97
C GLU A 46 24.24 -9.94 -24.44
N SER A 47 23.92 -11.21 -24.66
CA SER A 47 23.77 -11.81 -26.00
C SER A 47 22.32 -11.92 -26.47
N ARG A 48 21.37 -11.79 -25.55
CA ARG A 48 19.92 -11.95 -25.77
C ARG A 48 19.16 -10.78 -25.10
N PRO A 49 19.18 -9.59 -25.70
CA PRO A 49 18.53 -8.39 -25.11
C PRO A 49 17.03 -8.56 -24.85
N GLU A 50 16.35 -9.47 -25.53
CA GLU A 50 14.94 -9.79 -25.30
C GLU A 50 14.66 -10.28 -23.87
N LEU A 51 15.64 -10.83 -23.17
CA LEU A 51 15.50 -11.29 -21.79
C LEU A 51 15.40 -10.16 -20.76
N THR A 52 15.81 -8.95 -21.12
CA THR A 52 15.75 -7.77 -20.22
C THR A 52 14.33 -7.40 -19.80
N VAL A 53 13.30 -7.94 -20.46
CA VAL A 53 11.89 -7.78 -20.08
C VAL A 53 11.53 -8.58 -18.82
N ILE A 54 12.35 -9.58 -18.43
CA ILE A 54 12.16 -10.33 -17.18
C ILE A 54 12.53 -9.44 -16.01
N ARG A 55 11.56 -9.18 -15.13
CA ARG A 55 11.76 -8.30 -13.99
C ARG A 55 12.12 -9.10 -12.74
N LYS A 56 13.21 -8.74 -12.09
CA LYS A 56 13.73 -9.42 -10.90
C LYS A 56 13.08 -8.82 -9.63
N VAL A 57 12.62 -9.67 -8.71
CA VAL A 57 12.01 -9.28 -7.43
C VAL A 57 12.72 -10.03 -6.29
N PRO A 58 13.84 -9.49 -5.80
CA PRO A 58 14.66 -10.13 -4.77
C PRO A 58 13.90 -10.41 -3.47
N LEU A 59 12.99 -9.52 -3.09
CA LEU A 59 12.21 -9.63 -1.85
C LEU A 59 11.49 -10.98 -1.70
N ILE A 60 11.11 -11.61 -2.80
CA ILE A 60 10.38 -12.88 -2.80
C ILE A 60 11.09 -13.99 -3.60
N ASN A 61 12.36 -13.80 -3.96
CA ASN A 61 13.12 -14.70 -4.82
C ASN A 61 12.37 -15.07 -6.10
N ALA A 62 11.89 -14.07 -6.85
CA ALA A 62 11.04 -14.29 -7.99
C ALA A 62 11.46 -13.49 -9.23
N TRP A 63 11.08 -14.02 -10.37
CA TRP A 63 11.01 -13.30 -11.63
C TRP A 63 9.57 -13.03 -12.01
N ILE A 64 9.31 -11.86 -12.61
CA ILE A 64 8.07 -11.57 -13.33
C ILE A 64 8.38 -11.76 -14.79
N TYR A 65 7.77 -12.79 -15.37
CA TYR A 65 8.05 -13.28 -16.71
C TYR A 65 6.85 -12.99 -17.62
N PRO A 66 7.03 -12.23 -18.72
CA PRO A 66 6.00 -12.03 -19.73
C PRO A 66 5.90 -13.28 -20.62
N ALA A 67 4.87 -14.08 -20.41
CA ALA A 67 4.63 -15.31 -21.13
C ALA A 67 3.81 -15.09 -22.41
N SER A 68 4.12 -15.84 -23.46
CA SER A 68 3.24 -15.96 -24.63
C SER A 68 1.92 -16.65 -24.23
N ALA A 69 0.88 -16.47 -25.04
CA ALA A 69 -0.44 -17.06 -24.76
C ALA A 69 -0.38 -18.59 -24.71
N ASP A 70 0.44 -19.18 -25.56
CA ASP A 70 0.57 -20.64 -25.73
C ASP A 70 1.61 -21.26 -24.79
N PHE A 71 2.27 -20.47 -23.95
CA PHE A 71 3.30 -20.98 -23.05
C PHE A 71 2.72 -21.91 -21.99
N ASP A 72 3.18 -23.16 -21.99
CA ASP A 72 2.77 -24.15 -20.99
C ASP A 72 3.63 -24.02 -19.72
N SER A 73 3.10 -23.32 -18.74
CA SER A 73 3.76 -23.13 -17.44
C SER A 73 3.87 -24.40 -16.60
N SER A 74 3.17 -25.49 -16.95
CA SER A 74 3.29 -26.78 -16.24
C SER A 74 4.68 -27.40 -16.37
N LEU A 75 5.36 -27.13 -17.48
CA LEU A 75 6.75 -27.55 -17.71
C LEU A 75 7.71 -26.94 -16.67
N LEU A 76 7.48 -25.69 -16.25
CA LEU A 76 8.28 -25.06 -15.20
C LEU A 76 8.14 -25.78 -13.86
N LEU A 77 6.91 -26.16 -13.52
CA LEU A 77 6.60 -26.82 -12.25
C LEU A 77 7.21 -28.24 -12.20
N SER A 78 7.04 -29.00 -13.28
CA SER A 78 7.45 -30.42 -13.32
C SER A 78 8.96 -30.60 -13.41
N THR A 79 9.66 -29.72 -14.14
CA THR A 79 11.07 -29.90 -14.49
C THR A 79 12.01 -29.14 -13.57
N TYR A 80 11.65 -27.92 -13.15
CA TYR A 80 12.60 -27.03 -12.47
C TYR A 80 12.27 -26.77 -11.00
N GLN A 81 11.22 -27.38 -10.46
CA GLN A 81 10.85 -27.25 -9.05
C GLN A 81 10.73 -25.76 -8.61
N VAL A 82 10.11 -24.96 -9.43
CA VAL A 82 9.78 -23.55 -9.13
C VAL A 82 8.30 -23.42 -8.82
N ILE A 83 7.91 -22.34 -8.12
CA ILE A 83 6.52 -22.01 -7.88
C ILE A 83 6.08 -21.05 -8.96
N VAL A 84 5.03 -21.38 -9.69
CA VAL A 84 4.45 -20.52 -10.72
C VAL A 84 3.09 -20.02 -10.27
N GLU A 85 2.85 -18.71 -10.45
CA GLU A 85 1.57 -18.05 -10.16
C GLU A 85 1.26 -17.07 -11.27
N GLU A 86 0.02 -17.07 -11.79
CA GLU A 86 -0.44 -16.07 -12.74
C GLU A 86 -0.53 -14.71 -12.08
N ASP A 87 -0.14 -13.65 -12.80
CA ASP A 87 -0.30 -12.28 -12.33
C ASP A 87 -1.79 -11.88 -12.33
N ILE A 88 -2.20 -11.19 -11.29
CA ILE A 88 -3.59 -10.81 -11.09
C ILE A 88 -3.76 -9.33 -11.38
N HIS A 89 -4.76 -9.00 -12.18
CA HIS A 89 -5.19 -7.63 -12.42
C HIS A 89 -6.24 -7.22 -11.38
N LEU A 90 -6.13 -6.00 -10.85
CA LEU A 90 -7.10 -5.42 -9.91
C LEU A 90 -7.38 -3.95 -10.24
N SER A 91 -8.50 -3.45 -9.73
CA SER A 91 -8.87 -2.05 -9.88
C SER A 91 -9.27 -1.45 -8.53
N MET A 92 -8.94 -0.18 -8.32
CA MET A 92 -9.42 0.58 -7.17
C MET A 92 -10.86 1.04 -7.42
N HIS A 93 -11.66 1.05 -6.37
CA HIS A 93 -13.03 1.55 -6.41
C HIS A 93 -13.27 2.53 -5.26
N ALA A 94 -13.43 3.82 -5.59
CA ALA A 94 -13.96 4.80 -4.67
C ALA A 94 -15.50 4.62 -4.56
N VAL A 95 -16.03 4.78 -3.35
CA VAL A 95 -17.47 4.70 -3.11
C VAL A 95 -18.20 5.94 -3.63
N SER A 96 -17.59 7.11 -3.41
CA SER A 96 -18.04 8.39 -3.93
C SER A 96 -16.89 9.37 -3.99
N GLN A 97 -16.94 10.28 -4.97
CA GLN A 97 -15.98 11.38 -5.08
C GLN A 97 -16.69 12.60 -5.67
N ARG A 98 -16.34 13.77 -5.18
CA ARG A 98 -16.82 15.04 -5.73
C ARG A 98 -15.81 16.17 -5.47
N PRO A 99 -15.68 17.15 -6.40
CA PRO A 99 -14.89 18.35 -6.16
C PRO A 99 -15.51 19.18 -5.04
N VAL A 100 -14.65 19.86 -4.29
CA VAL A 100 -15.06 20.81 -3.25
C VAL A 100 -14.22 22.07 -3.33
N ASN A 101 -14.83 23.22 -3.06
CA ASN A 101 -14.09 24.44 -2.82
C ASN A 101 -13.61 24.43 -1.36
N TRP A 102 -12.30 24.45 -1.17
CA TRP A 102 -11.69 24.44 0.14
C TRP A 102 -10.71 25.60 0.26
N GLU A 103 -10.94 26.47 1.21
CA GLU A 103 -10.07 27.64 1.39
C GLU A 103 -8.96 27.36 2.41
N ARG A 104 -9.35 26.93 3.61
CA ARG A 104 -8.41 26.70 4.71
C ARG A 104 -9.00 25.80 5.80
N GLY A 105 -8.16 24.99 6.41
CA GLY A 105 -8.51 24.35 7.68
C GLY A 105 -8.01 22.91 7.83
N ILE A 106 -8.36 22.32 8.94
CA ILE A 106 -8.06 20.93 9.23
C ILE A 106 -9.29 20.11 8.88
N PRO A 107 -9.19 19.10 7.98
CA PRO A 107 -10.31 18.22 7.65
C PRO A 107 -10.90 17.55 8.87
N TRP A 108 -12.20 17.24 8.82
CA TRP A 108 -12.91 16.73 9.98
C TRP A 108 -12.30 15.43 10.52
N GLY A 109 -11.86 14.51 9.64
CA GLY A 109 -11.28 13.23 10.03
C GLY A 109 -10.02 13.41 10.87
N VAL A 110 -9.14 14.31 10.45
CA VAL A 110 -7.89 14.66 11.16
C VAL A 110 -8.18 15.20 12.57
N ARG A 111 -9.20 16.09 12.70
CA ARG A 111 -9.65 16.60 14.00
C ARG A 111 -10.28 15.51 14.86
N HIS A 112 -11.10 14.66 14.25
CA HIS A 112 -11.86 13.62 14.92
C HIS A 112 -10.98 12.60 15.65
N ILE A 113 -9.86 12.23 15.02
CA ILE A 113 -8.86 11.32 15.64
C ILE A 113 -7.92 12.03 16.61
N LYS A 114 -8.09 13.32 16.84
CA LYS A 114 -7.29 14.19 17.73
C LYS A 114 -5.81 14.32 17.32
N ALA A 115 -5.52 14.29 16.02
CA ALA A 115 -4.17 14.50 15.53
C ALA A 115 -3.62 15.91 15.86
N PRO A 116 -4.41 17.02 15.75
CA PRO A 116 -3.93 18.36 16.09
C PRO A 116 -3.42 18.50 17.53
N GLN A 117 -4.01 17.78 18.48
CA GLN A 117 -3.58 17.81 19.88
C GLN A 117 -2.20 17.17 20.08
N ALA A 118 -1.77 16.32 19.18
CA ALA A 118 -0.45 15.67 19.24
C ALA A 118 0.67 16.53 18.64
N TRP A 119 0.36 17.56 17.83
CA TRP A 119 1.39 18.28 17.06
C TRP A 119 2.35 19.12 17.90
N SER A 120 1.99 19.45 19.15
CA SER A 120 2.94 20.02 20.10
C SER A 120 4.02 19.02 20.57
N THR A 121 3.77 17.73 20.42
CA THR A 121 4.68 16.64 20.83
C THR A 121 5.33 15.98 19.63
N THR A 122 4.58 15.70 18.56
CA THR A 122 5.06 15.00 17.36
C THR A 122 4.27 15.44 16.14
N THR A 123 4.96 15.55 15.01
CA THR A 123 4.37 15.89 13.70
C THR A 123 4.70 14.86 12.61
N GLY A 124 5.26 13.70 13.01
CA GLY A 124 5.67 12.63 12.07
C GLY A 124 7.04 12.87 11.43
N HIS A 125 7.87 13.76 11.99
CA HIS A 125 9.17 14.12 11.42
C HIS A 125 10.09 12.90 11.26
N ARG A 126 10.79 12.81 10.12
CA ARG A 126 11.71 11.72 9.72
C ARG A 126 11.04 10.34 9.55
N VAL A 127 9.72 10.26 9.50
CA VAL A 127 9.03 9.01 9.19
C VAL A 127 8.76 8.96 7.69
N HIS A 128 9.27 7.93 7.04
CA HIS A 128 9.17 7.70 5.60
C HIS A 128 8.01 6.74 5.30
N ILE A 129 7.10 7.17 4.43
CA ILE A 129 5.89 6.42 4.07
C ILE A 129 5.87 6.16 2.57
N GLY A 130 5.94 4.91 2.16
CA GLY A 130 5.67 4.51 0.79
C GLY A 130 4.16 4.44 0.55
N VAL A 131 3.64 5.26 -0.35
CA VAL A 131 2.22 5.24 -0.75
C VAL A 131 2.13 4.52 -2.09
N ILE A 132 1.73 3.23 -2.06
CA ILE A 132 1.53 2.42 -3.26
C ILE A 132 0.14 2.73 -3.79
N ASP A 133 0.07 3.54 -4.86
CA ASP A 133 -1.16 4.13 -5.35
C ASP A 133 -1.02 4.63 -6.81
N THR A 134 -1.82 5.61 -7.24
CA THR A 134 -1.78 6.22 -8.57
C THR A 134 -0.68 7.26 -8.78
N GLY A 135 0.14 7.52 -7.76
CA GLY A 135 1.17 8.57 -7.77
C GLY A 135 0.82 9.73 -6.83
N ALA A 136 1.39 10.91 -7.06
CA ALA A 136 1.06 12.13 -6.33
C ALA A 136 1.23 13.38 -7.22
N ASP A 137 0.47 14.44 -6.94
CA ASP A 137 0.65 15.75 -7.55
C ASP A 137 1.77 16.52 -6.84
N PHE A 138 2.96 16.50 -7.42
CA PHE A 138 4.14 17.20 -6.89
C PHE A 138 4.02 18.73 -6.89
N HIS A 139 3.07 19.26 -7.66
CA HIS A 139 2.82 20.71 -7.75
C HIS A 139 1.72 21.18 -6.80
N HIS A 140 1.04 20.24 -6.10
CA HIS A 140 0.00 20.63 -5.15
C HIS A 140 0.59 21.45 -4.00
N PRO A 141 0.06 22.67 -3.72
CA PRO A 141 0.65 23.58 -2.75
C PRO A 141 0.75 22.99 -1.33
N ASP A 142 -0.18 22.11 -0.97
CA ASP A 142 -0.20 21.48 0.36
C ASP A 142 0.74 20.28 0.49
N LEU A 143 1.27 19.76 -0.63
CA LEU A 143 2.08 18.52 -0.65
C LEU A 143 3.55 18.76 -0.99
N ARG A 144 3.91 19.86 -1.61
CA ARG A 144 5.27 20.14 -2.11
C ARG A 144 6.39 19.97 -1.09
N HIS A 145 6.09 20.11 0.21
CA HIS A 145 7.04 19.97 1.30
C HIS A 145 7.04 18.58 1.95
N SER A 146 6.03 17.75 1.62
CA SER A 146 5.86 16.41 2.17
C SER A 146 6.24 15.32 1.19
N LEU A 147 6.25 15.64 -0.12
CA LEU A 147 6.59 14.68 -1.17
C LEU A 147 8.09 14.65 -1.42
N THR A 148 8.61 13.47 -1.67
CA THR A 148 9.97 13.25 -2.13
C THR A 148 9.97 12.27 -3.30
N ARG A 149 11.16 12.04 -3.88
CA ARG A 149 11.31 11.12 -4.99
C ARG A 149 10.75 9.74 -4.63
N GLY A 150 9.87 9.24 -5.46
CA GLY A 150 9.31 7.90 -5.41
C GLY A 150 9.71 7.09 -6.64
N ILE A 151 8.82 6.20 -7.09
CA ILE A 151 9.02 5.37 -8.27
C ILE A 151 7.73 5.27 -9.09
N ASN A 152 7.88 5.29 -10.42
CA ASN A 152 6.81 4.97 -11.35
C ASN A 152 7.05 3.56 -11.93
N LEU A 153 6.17 2.62 -11.58
CA LEU A 153 6.25 1.22 -12.04
C LEU A 153 5.45 0.98 -13.32
N ILE A 154 4.56 1.94 -13.67
CA ILE A 154 3.76 1.91 -14.89
C ILE A 154 4.59 2.40 -16.09
N GLN A 155 5.26 3.55 -15.91
CA GLN A 155 6.13 4.15 -16.90
C GLN A 155 7.50 4.40 -16.28
N ARG A 156 8.38 3.42 -16.37
CA ARG A 156 9.72 3.49 -15.80
C ARG A 156 10.53 4.61 -16.43
N GLY A 157 11.33 5.30 -15.61
CA GLY A 157 12.11 6.45 -16.04
C GLY A 157 11.37 7.80 -15.91
N PHE A 158 10.07 7.80 -15.74
CA PHE A 158 9.29 9.00 -15.48
C PHE A 158 8.98 9.16 -13.98
N PRO A 159 8.78 10.41 -13.50
CA PRO A 159 8.32 10.65 -12.14
C PRO A 159 6.95 10.01 -11.87
N PRO A 160 6.64 9.65 -10.62
CA PRO A 160 5.36 9.07 -10.25
C PRO A 160 4.26 10.14 -10.10
N HIS A 161 4.04 10.94 -11.16
CA HIS A 161 2.95 11.90 -11.22
C HIS A 161 1.59 11.19 -11.21
N ASP A 162 0.67 11.77 -10.45
CA ASP A 162 -0.70 11.29 -10.37
C ASP A 162 -1.53 11.83 -11.55
N ASP A 163 -2.17 10.95 -12.28
CA ASP A 163 -3.06 11.21 -13.39
C ASP A 163 -4.52 10.80 -13.11
N ASN A 164 -4.76 10.25 -11.91
CA ASN A 164 -6.07 9.82 -11.42
C ASN A 164 -6.61 10.75 -10.31
N GLY A 165 -5.79 11.00 -9.28
CA GLY A 165 -6.10 11.84 -8.12
C GLY A 165 -6.21 11.09 -6.79
N HIS A 166 -6.41 9.77 -6.81
CA HIS A 166 -6.57 8.98 -5.58
C HIS A 166 -5.31 9.01 -4.71
N GLY A 167 -4.13 8.78 -5.28
CA GLY A 167 -2.86 8.82 -4.54
C GLY A 167 -2.55 10.20 -3.95
N THR A 168 -2.89 11.28 -4.68
CA THR A 168 -2.79 12.66 -4.18
C THR A 168 -3.70 12.87 -2.96
N HIS A 169 -4.93 12.33 -3.00
CA HIS A 169 -5.87 12.42 -1.88
C HIS A 169 -5.36 11.67 -0.65
N ILE A 170 -4.81 10.47 -0.84
CA ILE A 170 -4.18 9.68 0.22
C ILE A 170 -3.00 10.44 0.84
N ALA A 171 -2.08 10.93 0.01
CA ALA A 171 -0.92 11.70 0.47
C ALA A 171 -1.33 12.95 1.27
N GLY A 172 -2.36 13.67 0.81
CA GLY A 172 -2.90 14.84 1.48
C GLY A 172 -3.49 14.53 2.86
N THR A 173 -4.26 13.45 2.96
CA THR A 173 -4.82 12.99 4.25
C THR A 173 -3.70 12.61 5.24
N ILE A 174 -2.63 12.00 4.77
CA ILE A 174 -1.49 11.62 5.61
C ILE A 174 -0.69 12.86 6.03
N ALA A 175 -0.24 13.69 5.07
CA ALA A 175 0.88 14.60 5.30
C ALA A 175 0.77 15.98 4.63
N ALA A 176 -0.42 16.43 4.23
CA ALA A 176 -0.56 17.82 3.80
C ALA A 176 -0.06 18.78 4.89
N ALA A 177 0.64 19.86 4.49
CA ALA A 177 1.38 20.72 5.43
C ALA A 177 1.23 22.21 5.13
N ASN A 178 0.12 22.65 4.56
CA ASN A 178 -0.11 24.05 4.27
C ASN A 178 -0.76 24.77 5.46
N GLN A 179 0.00 25.64 6.12
CA GLN A 179 -0.48 26.36 7.31
C GLN A 179 -1.23 27.65 6.96
N MET A 180 -1.04 28.20 5.77
CA MET A 180 -1.64 29.50 5.39
C MET A 180 -2.97 29.32 4.67
N TYR A 181 -3.02 28.44 3.67
CA TYR A 181 -4.19 28.13 2.85
C TYR A 181 -4.23 26.61 2.64
N GLY A 182 -5.42 26.04 2.42
CA GLY A 182 -5.56 24.63 2.12
C GLY A 182 -5.74 23.73 3.36
N ILE A 183 -5.20 22.52 3.33
CA ILE A 183 -5.41 21.50 4.37
C ILE A 183 -4.14 21.15 5.13
N ILE A 184 -4.35 20.58 6.33
CA ILE A 184 -3.30 19.93 7.13
C ILE A 184 -3.71 18.48 7.34
N GLY A 185 -2.82 17.54 7.01
CA GLY A 185 -2.97 16.10 7.20
C GLY A 185 -2.69 15.66 8.64
N VAL A 186 -2.74 14.36 8.87
CA VAL A 186 -2.55 13.77 10.21
C VAL A 186 -1.13 13.99 10.74
N ALA A 187 -0.12 13.77 9.89
CA ALA A 187 1.30 13.87 10.22
C ALA A 187 2.01 14.84 9.26
N PRO A 188 1.89 16.16 9.48
CA PRO A 188 2.26 17.18 8.48
C PRO A 188 3.78 17.31 8.22
N ARG A 189 4.62 16.56 8.93
CA ARG A 189 6.07 16.48 8.68
C ARG A 189 6.56 15.08 8.35
N ALA A 190 5.64 14.12 8.09
CA ALA A 190 5.99 12.84 7.51
C ALA A 190 6.42 13.00 6.05
N VAL A 191 7.30 12.11 5.59
CA VAL A 191 7.87 12.14 4.25
C VAL A 191 7.17 11.10 3.39
N ILE A 192 6.47 11.52 2.36
CA ILE A 192 5.75 10.65 1.45
C ILE A 192 6.60 10.31 0.24
N HIS A 193 6.73 9.04 -0.04
CA HIS A 193 7.32 8.48 -1.24
C HIS A 193 6.22 7.89 -2.12
N PRO A 194 5.80 8.58 -3.18
CA PRO A 194 4.81 8.04 -4.11
C PRO A 194 5.36 6.83 -4.86
N VAL A 195 4.65 5.71 -4.80
CA VAL A 195 4.96 4.49 -5.55
C VAL A 195 3.80 4.26 -6.51
N LYS A 196 3.94 4.76 -7.75
CA LYS A 196 2.89 4.65 -8.76
C LYS A 196 2.87 3.23 -9.32
N ALA A 197 1.92 2.43 -8.82
CA ALA A 197 1.64 1.08 -9.27
C ALA A 197 0.29 0.97 -9.99
N PHE A 198 -0.54 2.02 -9.92
CA PHE A 198 -1.84 2.11 -10.56
C PHE A 198 -1.83 3.13 -11.68
N ASP A 199 -2.51 2.81 -12.78
CA ASP A 199 -2.66 3.69 -13.94
C ASP A 199 -3.73 4.79 -13.71
N GLU A 200 -4.00 5.59 -14.74
CA GLU A 200 -4.99 6.67 -14.74
C GLU A 200 -6.43 6.19 -14.48
N ASN A 201 -6.72 4.92 -14.73
CA ASN A 201 -8.02 4.28 -14.48
C ASN A 201 -8.11 3.63 -13.10
N GLY A 202 -7.03 3.71 -12.31
CA GLY A 202 -6.94 3.04 -11.03
C GLY A 202 -6.79 1.52 -11.15
N ALA A 203 -6.19 1.04 -12.22
CA ALA A 203 -5.92 -0.37 -12.47
C ALA A 203 -4.44 -0.71 -12.24
N ALA A 204 -4.16 -1.90 -11.74
CA ALA A 204 -2.81 -2.39 -11.45
C ALA A 204 -2.69 -3.90 -11.65
N PHE A 205 -1.46 -4.35 -11.84
CA PHE A 205 -1.10 -5.75 -11.68
C PHE A 205 -0.50 -6.01 -10.30
N VAL A 206 -0.73 -7.18 -9.73
CA VAL A 206 -0.12 -7.58 -8.45
C VAL A 206 1.40 -7.55 -8.53
N SER A 207 1.97 -7.82 -9.70
CA SER A 207 3.40 -7.71 -9.96
C SER A 207 3.95 -6.30 -9.72
N ASP A 208 3.25 -5.25 -10.14
CA ASP A 208 3.66 -3.87 -9.91
C ASP A 208 3.54 -3.51 -8.41
N ILE A 209 2.50 -4.00 -7.74
CA ILE A 209 2.35 -3.83 -6.29
C ILE A 209 3.51 -4.49 -5.53
N ILE A 210 3.86 -5.73 -5.89
CA ILE A 210 4.98 -6.46 -5.25
C ILE A 210 6.31 -5.75 -5.49
N GLN A 211 6.56 -5.23 -6.68
CA GLN A 211 7.74 -4.39 -6.95
C GLN A 211 7.74 -3.10 -6.13
N GLY A 212 6.56 -2.51 -5.91
CA GLY A 212 6.40 -1.35 -5.03
C GLY A 212 6.77 -1.68 -3.58
N ILE A 213 6.34 -2.84 -3.07
CA ILE A 213 6.70 -3.32 -1.73
C ILE A 213 8.21 -3.56 -1.64
N ASP A 214 8.81 -4.25 -2.63
CA ASP A 214 10.25 -4.49 -2.72
C ASP A 214 11.04 -3.17 -2.73
N TRP A 215 10.60 -2.20 -3.53
CA TRP A 215 11.21 -0.88 -3.56
C TRP A 215 11.15 -0.18 -2.19
N CYS A 216 9.99 -0.22 -1.53
CA CYS A 216 9.80 0.38 -0.20
C CYS A 216 10.75 -0.24 0.84
N VAL A 217 10.88 -1.56 0.85
CA VAL A 217 11.79 -2.27 1.77
C VAL A 217 13.24 -1.85 1.51
N ARG A 218 13.70 -1.87 0.26
CA ARG A 218 15.07 -1.52 -0.12
C ARG A 218 15.42 -0.05 0.14
N HIS A 219 14.42 0.84 0.17
CA HIS A 219 14.61 2.27 0.43
C HIS A 219 14.29 2.66 1.89
N GLY A 220 14.14 1.68 2.78
CA GLY A 220 14.02 1.92 4.23
C GLY A 220 12.73 2.64 4.64
N MET A 221 11.60 2.38 3.97
CA MET A 221 10.32 2.93 4.39
C MET A 221 9.92 2.38 5.76
N ASN A 222 9.44 3.24 6.64
CA ASN A 222 8.90 2.84 7.94
C ASN A 222 7.49 2.26 7.81
N ILE A 223 6.71 2.82 6.88
CA ILE A 223 5.30 2.49 6.67
C ILE A 223 5.06 2.29 5.17
N ILE A 224 4.24 1.30 4.83
CA ILE A 224 3.66 1.14 3.49
C ILE A 224 2.15 1.31 3.62
N ASN A 225 1.60 2.30 2.92
CA ASN A 225 0.16 2.52 2.81
C ASN A 225 -0.36 1.85 1.53
N MET A 226 -1.32 0.93 1.69
CA MET A 226 -1.98 0.21 0.60
C MET A 226 -3.49 0.46 0.66
N SER A 227 -3.93 1.52 -0.01
CA SER A 227 -5.33 1.98 -0.03
C SER A 227 -6.16 1.31 -1.13
N PHE A 228 -5.97 0.03 -1.33
CA PHE A 228 -6.66 -0.82 -2.32
C PHE A 228 -6.91 -2.21 -1.75
N GLY A 229 -7.71 -3.01 -2.48
CA GLY A 229 -7.97 -4.38 -2.10
C GLY A 229 -8.37 -5.27 -3.27
N MET A 230 -8.17 -6.58 -3.11
CA MET A 230 -8.57 -7.62 -4.06
C MET A 230 -9.24 -8.79 -3.32
N LYS A 231 -10.15 -9.47 -4.01
CA LYS A 231 -10.90 -10.61 -3.42
C LYS A 231 -10.09 -11.91 -3.45
N THR A 232 -9.24 -12.06 -4.46
CA THR A 232 -8.44 -13.25 -4.68
C THR A 232 -7.17 -13.21 -3.83
N ARG A 233 -6.82 -14.35 -3.24
CA ARG A 233 -5.57 -14.49 -2.50
C ARG A 233 -4.41 -14.75 -3.47
N SER A 234 -3.35 -13.96 -3.41
CA SER A 234 -2.08 -14.21 -4.09
C SER A 234 -1.04 -14.72 -3.09
N LYS A 235 -0.35 -15.81 -3.43
CA LYS A 235 0.76 -16.35 -2.63
C LYS A 235 1.99 -15.46 -2.72
N SER A 236 2.26 -14.90 -3.90
CA SER A 236 3.38 -13.99 -4.14
C SER A 236 3.21 -12.68 -3.37
N LEU A 237 1.99 -12.11 -3.35
CA LEU A 237 1.71 -10.92 -2.55
C LEU A 237 1.83 -11.21 -1.04
N LEU A 238 1.36 -12.37 -0.57
CA LEU A 238 1.55 -12.77 0.83
C LEU A 238 3.02 -12.87 1.20
N SER A 239 3.85 -13.43 0.32
CA SER A 239 5.30 -13.49 0.56
C SER A 239 5.94 -12.11 0.63
N ALA A 240 5.60 -11.20 -0.28
CA ALA A 240 6.10 -9.83 -0.27
C ALA A 240 5.71 -9.08 1.03
N VAL A 241 4.44 -9.19 1.42
CA VAL A 241 3.91 -8.61 2.67
C VAL A 241 4.62 -9.22 3.90
N THR A 242 4.82 -10.54 3.92
CA THR A 242 5.49 -11.21 5.04
C THR A 242 6.95 -10.78 5.16
N ASN A 243 7.67 -10.70 4.04
CA ASN A 243 9.07 -10.31 4.05
C ASN A 243 9.27 -8.83 4.41
N ALA A 244 8.39 -7.94 3.94
CA ALA A 244 8.38 -6.54 4.34
C ALA A 244 8.11 -6.39 5.86
N TYR A 245 7.13 -7.13 6.40
CA TYR A 245 6.85 -7.16 7.83
C TYR A 245 8.06 -7.66 8.64
N ASN A 246 8.73 -8.74 8.19
CA ASN A 246 9.91 -9.28 8.84
C ASN A 246 11.11 -8.32 8.76
N ALA A 247 11.19 -7.49 7.71
CA ALA A 247 12.14 -6.40 7.59
C ALA A 247 11.82 -5.19 8.51
N GLY A 248 10.73 -5.24 9.29
CA GLY A 248 10.35 -4.19 10.22
C GLY A 248 9.45 -3.11 9.64
N VAL A 249 8.98 -3.25 8.41
CA VAL A 249 8.11 -2.27 7.76
C VAL A 249 6.65 -2.48 8.19
N THR A 250 6.01 -1.43 8.65
CA THR A 250 4.58 -1.47 9.04
C THR A 250 3.69 -1.31 7.81
N ILE A 251 2.83 -2.30 7.56
CA ILE A 251 1.94 -2.31 6.41
C ILE A 251 0.52 -2.03 6.85
N VAL A 252 -0.09 -0.99 6.28
CA VAL A 252 -1.47 -0.56 6.55
C VAL A 252 -2.31 -0.74 5.29
N ALA A 253 -3.44 -1.44 5.40
CA ALA A 253 -4.25 -1.79 4.22
C ALA A 253 -5.75 -1.63 4.47
N SER A 254 -6.48 -1.25 3.41
CA SER A 254 -7.91 -1.01 3.44
C SER A 254 -8.73 -2.30 3.41
N SER A 255 -9.77 -2.38 4.25
CA SER A 255 -10.57 -3.59 4.43
C SER A 255 -11.54 -3.90 3.28
N GLY A 256 -11.79 -2.92 2.40
CA GLY A 256 -12.73 -3.01 1.27
C GLY A 256 -14.07 -2.32 1.52
N ASN A 257 -14.81 -2.07 0.42
CA ASN A 257 -15.96 -1.15 0.38
C ASN A 257 -17.28 -1.80 -0.06
N ASP A 258 -17.44 -3.12 0.12
CA ASP A 258 -18.64 -3.85 -0.36
C ASP A 258 -19.71 -4.05 0.72
N ALA A 259 -19.62 -3.36 1.85
CA ALA A 259 -20.52 -3.53 3.00
C ALA A 259 -20.55 -4.98 3.57
N LYS A 260 -19.56 -5.81 3.20
CA LYS A 260 -19.56 -7.24 3.54
C LYS A 260 -19.21 -7.46 5.02
N ARG A 261 -19.90 -8.42 5.60
CA ARG A 261 -19.58 -8.95 6.93
C ARG A 261 -18.71 -10.20 6.77
N LYS A 262 -17.65 -10.33 7.57
CA LYS A 262 -16.70 -11.47 7.57
C LYS A 262 -15.88 -11.65 6.28
N SER A 263 -15.93 -10.72 5.34
CA SER A 263 -15.11 -10.70 4.13
C SER A 263 -14.28 -9.43 4.09
N ILE A 264 -13.00 -9.58 4.21
CA ILE A 264 -12.01 -8.51 4.14
C ILE A 264 -11.12 -8.76 2.93
N ASP A 265 -10.80 -7.72 2.20
CA ASP A 265 -9.98 -7.81 1.01
C ASP A 265 -8.51 -8.06 1.34
N TYR A 266 -7.77 -8.65 0.41
CA TYR A 266 -6.32 -8.74 0.49
C TYR A 266 -5.69 -7.46 -0.07
N PRO A 267 -4.59 -6.96 0.51
CA PRO A 267 -3.76 -7.58 1.54
C PRO A 267 -4.22 -7.36 2.99
N ALA A 268 -5.27 -6.57 3.25
CA ALA A 268 -5.74 -6.29 4.63
C ALA A 268 -6.09 -7.56 5.43
N ARG A 269 -6.46 -8.65 4.76
CA ARG A 269 -6.77 -9.93 5.40
C ARG A 269 -5.54 -10.71 5.87
N TYR A 270 -4.33 -10.34 5.44
CA TYR A 270 -3.11 -11.00 5.92
C TYR A 270 -2.80 -10.58 7.36
N LEU A 271 -2.30 -11.50 8.18
CA LEU A 271 -2.00 -11.23 9.60
C LEU A 271 -0.91 -10.18 9.81
N GLN A 272 -0.01 -10.06 8.85
CA GLN A 272 1.12 -9.13 8.85
C GLN A 272 0.70 -7.68 8.60
N THR A 273 -0.50 -7.45 8.07
CA THR A 273 -1.01 -6.09 7.81
C THR A 273 -1.84 -5.56 8.97
N ILE A 274 -1.93 -4.25 9.07
CA ILE A 274 -2.92 -3.54 9.88
C ILE A 274 -4.12 -3.28 8.98
N SER A 275 -5.21 -3.99 9.24
CA SER A 275 -6.45 -3.89 8.48
C SER A 275 -7.34 -2.76 8.98
N VAL A 276 -7.74 -1.84 8.09
CA VAL A 276 -8.46 -0.63 8.46
C VAL A 276 -9.85 -0.60 7.86
N GLY A 277 -10.86 -0.45 8.72
CA GLY A 277 -12.25 -0.16 8.33
C GLY A 277 -12.58 1.33 8.44
N ALA A 278 -13.69 1.74 7.83
CA ALA A 278 -14.11 3.14 7.77
C ALA A 278 -15.25 3.46 8.75
N THR A 279 -15.20 4.67 9.35
CA THR A 279 -16.25 5.28 10.14
C THR A 279 -16.76 6.59 9.54
N ASP A 280 -17.96 6.98 9.95
CA ASP A 280 -18.57 8.28 9.70
C ASP A 280 -18.27 9.29 10.83
N ARG A 281 -18.80 10.52 10.70
CA ARG A 281 -18.61 11.61 11.66
C ARG A 281 -19.15 11.36 13.07
N ILE A 282 -20.05 10.38 13.23
CA ILE A 282 -20.66 10.02 14.53
C ILE A 282 -20.14 8.68 15.07
N ARG A 283 -18.96 8.24 14.58
CA ARG A 283 -18.28 7.00 14.99
C ARG A 283 -19.07 5.73 14.74
N LYS A 284 -19.94 5.71 13.73
CA LYS A 284 -20.53 4.48 13.23
C LYS A 284 -19.71 3.92 12.10
N ILE A 285 -19.67 2.60 11.99
CA ILE A 285 -19.05 1.94 10.82
C ILE A 285 -19.79 2.45 9.58
N ALA A 286 -19.02 3.01 8.63
CA ALA A 286 -19.57 3.52 7.39
C ALA A 286 -20.34 2.42 6.65
N PRO A 287 -21.49 2.72 6.02
CA PRO A 287 -22.35 1.70 5.40
C PRO A 287 -21.62 0.79 4.42
N PHE A 288 -20.70 1.37 3.64
CA PHE A 288 -19.92 0.66 2.63
C PHE A 288 -18.77 -0.18 3.21
N SER A 289 -18.28 0.13 4.42
CA SER A 289 -17.11 -0.52 4.98
C SER A 289 -17.29 -2.01 5.17
N ASN A 290 -16.34 -2.80 4.68
CA ASN A 290 -16.23 -4.20 5.07
C ASN A 290 -15.93 -4.27 6.58
N ARG A 291 -16.44 -5.31 7.25
CA ARG A 291 -16.38 -5.46 8.71
C ARG A 291 -16.21 -6.91 9.12
N GLY A 292 -15.57 -7.14 10.25
CA GLY A 292 -15.39 -8.49 10.78
C GLY A 292 -14.12 -8.63 11.62
N ARG A 293 -13.83 -9.89 12.01
CA ARG A 293 -12.72 -10.21 12.94
C ARG A 293 -11.32 -9.88 12.43
N PHE A 294 -11.17 -9.68 11.12
CA PHE A 294 -9.89 -9.33 10.50
C PHE A 294 -9.65 -7.81 10.40
N VAL A 295 -10.62 -6.97 10.77
CA VAL A 295 -10.38 -5.53 10.92
C VAL A 295 -9.65 -5.30 12.24
N ASP A 296 -8.52 -4.60 12.21
CA ASP A 296 -7.70 -4.30 13.38
C ASP A 296 -8.12 -3.00 14.07
N ILE A 297 -8.51 -2.01 13.25
CA ILE A 297 -8.87 -0.67 13.71
C ILE A 297 -9.83 0.00 12.73
N TYR A 298 -10.66 0.90 13.21
CA TYR A 298 -11.47 1.79 12.39
C TYR A 298 -10.93 3.22 12.44
N ALA A 299 -11.16 3.98 11.37
CA ALA A 299 -10.80 5.39 11.28
C ALA A 299 -11.79 6.14 10.37
N PRO A 300 -11.80 7.49 10.40
CA PRO A 300 -12.65 8.30 9.52
C PRO A 300 -12.42 7.96 8.04
N GLY A 301 -13.50 7.61 7.34
CA GLY A 301 -13.43 7.23 5.93
C GLY A 301 -14.64 7.69 5.11
N ASP A 302 -15.62 8.34 5.73
CA ASP A 302 -16.78 8.88 5.04
C ASP A 302 -16.68 10.39 4.85
N LYS A 303 -16.85 10.87 3.59
CA LYS A 303 -16.81 12.30 3.23
C LYS A 303 -15.54 13.00 3.73
N ILE A 304 -14.39 12.45 3.40
CA ILE A 304 -13.08 13.01 3.73
C ILE A 304 -12.65 13.96 2.64
N VAL A 305 -12.37 15.21 3.00
CA VAL A 305 -11.79 16.22 2.10
C VAL A 305 -10.27 16.12 2.17
N SER A 306 -9.63 16.09 0.99
CA SER A 306 -8.18 16.11 0.87
C SER A 306 -7.72 16.73 -0.46
N ALA A 307 -6.41 16.82 -0.64
CA ALA A 307 -5.77 17.29 -1.86
C ALA A 307 -6.19 16.44 -3.07
N TRP A 308 -6.22 17.08 -4.24
CA TRP A 308 -6.51 16.46 -5.53
C TRP A 308 -5.58 17.00 -6.61
N ILE A 309 -5.47 16.29 -7.71
CA ILE A 309 -4.64 16.74 -8.85
C ILE A 309 -5.00 18.16 -9.32
N LYS A 310 -4.02 18.85 -9.91
CA LYS A 310 -4.12 20.22 -10.39
C LYS A 310 -4.40 21.24 -9.28
N GLY A 311 -3.85 21.00 -8.09
CA GLY A 311 -3.98 21.89 -6.93
C GLY A 311 -5.41 22.01 -6.38
N LYS A 312 -6.29 21.04 -6.68
CA LYS A 312 -7.70 21.04 -6.27
C LYS A 312 -7.92 20.25 -4.99
N TYR A 313 -9.17 20.23 -4.52
CA TYR A 313 -9.62 19.44 -3.38
C TYR A 313 -10.83 18.60 -3.77
N HIS A 314 -10.88 17.36 -3.25
CA HIS A 314 -12.03 16.48 -3.41
C HIS A 314 -12.47 15.91 -2.07
N GLU A 315 -13.77 15.67 -1.96
CA GLU A 315 -14.37 14.88 -0.89
C GLU A 315 -14.55 13.46 -1.41
N MET A 316 -13.98 12.49 -0.68
CA MET A 316 -14.07 11.07 -1.02
C MET A 316 -14.56 10.24 0.17
N SER A 317 -15.20 9.11 -0.14
CA SER A 317 -15.56 8.10 0.85
C SER A 317 -14.97 6.74 0.49
N GLY A 318 -14.40 6.05 1.47
CA GLY A 318 -13.78 4.74 1.29
C GLY A 318 -12.92 4.32 2.47
N THR A 319 -12.67 3.03 2.60
CA THR A 319 -11.70 2.49 3.57
C THR A 319 -10.26 2.93 3.24
N SER A 320 -10.00 3.38 2.02
CA SER A 320 -8.76 4.02 1.58
C SER A 320 -8.44 5.28 2.39
N MET A 321 -9.44 6.14 2.61
CA MET A 321 -9.32 7.37 3.40
C MET A 321 -9.10 7.05 4.89
N ALA A 322 -9.74 6.01 5.39
CA ALA A 322 -9.51 5.53 6.75
C ALA A 322 -8.07 5.01 6.93
N THR A 323 -7.55 4.28 5.95
CA THR A 323 -6.18 3.74 5.94
C THR A 323 -5.14 4.85 6.01
N SER A 324 -5.33 5.95 5.28
CA SER A 324 -4.42 7.10 5.32
C SER A 324 -4.42 7.80 6.69
N HIS A 325 -5.56 7.91 7.38
CA HIS A 325 -5.59 8.41 8.75
C HIS A 325 -4.76 7.54 9.71
N VAL A 326 -4.86 6.22 9.58
CA VAL A 326 -4.08 5.28 10.41
C VAL A 326 -2.59 5.36 10.08
N SER A 327 -2.22 5.43 8.80
CA SER A 327 -0.81 5.59 8.39
C SER A 327 -0.20 6.87 8.96
N GLY A 328 -0.94 7.99 8.92
CA GLY A 328 -0.52 9.23 9.54
C GLY A 328 -0.38 9.14 11.06
N ALA A 329 -1.32 8.48 11.74
CA ALA A 329 -1.25 8.28 13.19
C ALA A 329 -0.05 7.40 13.61
N ILE A 330 0.27 6.37 12.82
CA ILE A 330 1.48 5.54 13.03
C ILE A 330 2.74 6.39 12.80
N ALA A 331 2.73 7.30 11.83
CA ALA A 331 3.86 8.21 11.62
C ALA A 331 4.08 9.15 12.83
N LEU A 332 3.02 9.66 13.44
CA LEU A 332 3.14 10.42 14.70
C LEU A 332 3.75 9.57 15.81
N LEU A 333 3.35 8.30 15.92
CA LEU A 333 3.87 7.35 16.91
C LEU A 333 5.36 7.04 16.68
N LEU A 334 5.73 6.69 15.44
CA LEU A 334 7.10 6.31 15.09
C LEU A 334 8.08 7.48 15.21
N ALA A 335 7.65 8.71 15.00
CA ALA A 335 8.49 9.89 15.24
C ALA A 335 8.87 10.07 16.73
N MET A 336 8.08 9.50 17.65
CA MET A 336 8.38 9.48 19.10
C MET A 336 9.10 8.19 19.53
N LYS A 337 8.76 7.06 18.91
CA LYS A 337 9.22 5.71 19.27
C LYS A 337 9.66 4.99 17.99
N PRO A 338 10.84 5.33 17.42
CA PRO A 338 11.27 4.83 16.12
C PRO A 338 11.56 3.32 16.08
N ASP A 339 11.86 2.72 17.22
CA ASP A 339 12.26 1.32 17.34
C ASP A 339 11.09 0.32 17.43
N LEU A 340 9.85 0.83 17.50
CA LEU A 340 8.65 -0.03 17.59
C LEU A 340 8.53 -0.96 16.36
N LYS A 341 8.32 -2.23 16.64
CA LYS A 341 8.11 -3.24 15.59
C LYS A 341 6.65 -3.27 15.12
N PRO A 342 6.37 -3.75 13.90
CA PRO A 342 4.99 -3.79 13.37
C PRO A 342 3.97 -4.49 14.28
N ALA A 343 4.37 -5.57 14.96
CA ALA A 343 3.51 -6.27 15.92
C ALA A 343 3.14 -5.41 17.14
N GLU A 344 4.09 -4.64 17.65
CA GLU A 344 3.88 -3.75 18.80
C GLU A 344 2.97 -2.61 18.42
N ILE A 345 3.19 -1.99 17.22
CA ILE A 345 2.33 -0.94 16.68
C ILE A 345 0.89 -1.44 16.55
N LYS A 346 0.70 -2.61 15.96
CA LYS A 346 -0.62 -3.23 15.81
C LYS A 346 -1.30 -3.48 17.17
N SER A 347 -0.53 -3.91 18.16
CA SER A 347 -1.01 -4.13 19.53
C SER A 347 -1.41 -2.81 20.21
N LEU A 348 -0.57 -1.77 20.09
CA LEU A 348 -0.82 -0.43 20.62
C LEU A 348 -2.10 0.17 20.03
N LEU A 349 -2.28 0.12 18.71
CA LEU A 349 -3.48 0.58 18.03
C LEU A 349 -4.74 -0.08 18.59
N ARG A 350 -4.73 -1.39 18.77
CA ARG A 350 -5.89 -2.15 19.30
C ARG A 350 -6.19 -1.82 20.76
N ARG A 351 -5.16 -1.64 21.62
CA ARG A 351 -5.35 -1.33 23.05
C ARG A 351 -5.81 0.09 23.28
N SER A 352 -5.31 1.04 22.48
CA SER A 352 -5.62 2.47 22.62
C SER A 352 -6.94 2.88 21.96
N ALA A 353 -7.52 2.03 21.10
CA ALA A 353 -8.73 2.33 20.34
C ALA A 353 -9.92 2.70 21.25
N ILE A 354 -10.76 3.63 20.80
CA ILE A 354 -12.04 3.92 21.44
C ILE A 354 -13.01 2.80 21.09
N PRO A 355 -13.54 2.05 22.05
CA PRO A 355 -14.48 0.97 21.77
C PRO A 355 -15.70 1.46 21.00
N MET A 356 -16.04 0.80 19.90
CA MET A 356 -17.27 1.07 19.16
C MET A 356 -18.42 0.29 19.79
N ARG A 357 -19.60 0.91 19.90
CA ARG A 357 -20.78 0.25 20.43
C ARG A 357 -21.18 -0.92 19.55
N SER A 358 -20.96 -2.16 20.01
CA SER A 358 -21.48 -3.38 19.40
C SER A 358 -22.80 -3.75 20.06
N ARG A 359 -23.78 -4.17 19.24
CA ARG A 359 -25.04 -4.75 19.78
C ARG A 359 -24.85 -6.19 20.31
N SER A 360 -23.68 -6.80 20.15
CA SER A 360 -23.37 -8.15 20.60
C SER A 360 -22.28 -8.12 21.69
N SER A 361 -22.59 -8.64 22.84
CA SER A 361 -21.77 -8.64 24.06
C SER A 361 -20.61 -9.64 24.10
N THR A 362 -20.38 -10.43 23.01
CA THR A 362 -19.52 -11.62 23.07
C THR A 362 -18.21 -11.52 22.33
N SER A 363 -17.90 -10.42 21.63
CA SER A 363 -16.60 -10.23 20.97
C SER A 363 -15.98 -8.89 21.42
N ARG A 364 -14.65 -8.87 21.69
CA ARG A 364 -13.90 -7.62 21.82
C ARG A 364 -14.20 -6.75 20.60
N SER A 365 -14.95 -5.67 20.83
CA SER A 365 -15.30 -4.74 19.76
C SER A 365 -14.04 -4.05 19.29
N VAL A 366 -13.73 -4.18 17.99
CA VAL A 366 -12.70 -3.36 17.35
C VAL A 366 -13.10 -1.90 17.51
N GLY A 367 -12.16 -1.06 17.94
CA GLY A 367 -12.42 0.36 18.20
C GLY A 367 -12.00 1.28 17.07
N GLU A 368 -12.29 2.56 17.23
CA GLU A 368 -11.84 3.65 16.38
C GLU A 368 -10.54 4.27 16.93
N ILE A 369 -9.67 4.68 16.03
CA ILE A 369 -8.38 5.29 16.38
C ILE A 369 -8.57 6.63 17.12
N ASP A 370 -7.73 6.87 18.14
CA ASP A 370 -7.57 8.14 18.84
C ASP A 370 -6.07 8.36 19.05
N VAL A 371 -5.52 9.37 18.42
CA VAL A 371 -4.07 9.63 18.43
C VAL A 371 -3.56 9.90 19.84
N MET A 372 -4.28 10.69 20.65
CA MET A 372 -3.83 11.02 22.00
C MET A 372 -3.78 9.78 22.92
N ARG A 373 -4.75 8.87 22.77
CA ARG A 373 -4.73 7.59 23.50
C ARG A 373 -3.59 6.70 23.02
N LEU A 374 -3.34 6.67 21.69
CA LEU A 374 -2.25 5.89 21.10
C LEU A 374 -0.89 6.33 21.65
N LEU A 375 -0.61 7.64 21.63
CA LEU A 375 0.66 8.18 22.14
C LEU A 375 0.81 7.99 23.65
N LYS A 376 -0.27 8.16 24.42
CA LYS A 376 -0.28 7.90 25.87
C LYS A 376 0.00 6.44 26.20
N GLU A 377 -0.59 5.50 25.44
CA GLU A 377 -0.38 4.07 25.63
C GLU A 377 1.06 3.64 25.30
N ALA A 378 1.68 4.28 24.29
CA ALA A 378 3.07 4.04 23.91
C ALA A 378 4.09 4.65 24.91
N GLY A 379 3.68 5.60 25.76
CA GLY A 379 4.52 6.21 26.80
C GLY A 379 4.52 5.43 28.12
N ARG A 380 3.67 4.41 28.23
CA ARG A 380 3.62 3.50 29.39
C ARG A 380 4.59 2.33 29.23
#